data_301f55ccac33054df05d5a49d4da3c86
#
_entry.id   301f55ccac33054df05d5a49d4da3c86
#
_cell.length_a   1.000
_cell.length_b   1.000
_cell.length_c   1.000
_cell.angle_alpha   90.00
_cell.angle_beta   90.00
_cell.angle_gamma   90.00
#
_symmetry.space_group_name_H-M   'P 1'
#
loop_
_entity.id
_entity.type
_entity.pdbx_description
1 polymer ?
#
loop_
_entity_poly.entity_id
_entity_poly.type
_entity_poly.pdbx_seq_one_letter_code
_entity_poly.pdbx_strand_id
1 'polypeptide(L)'
;KDFFYYPIDEILSDELYCSITKGNNIIIGNSSSPTGNHLSIFERLKMLGVNDKKIFVPLSYGNMNYANYISKVGEQYFGRKFNAIRDFMPLEEYNKFLLSADVFIYGNWRQEAVGNILIALFIGGKVFLDEKNPLLKFYKDKGLVIFGLNELTVGSIINQLSSNEIANNRKILNNIYSKERLYYLIKSNF
;
A
#
# COMPACT_ATOMS: atom_id res chain seq x y z
N LYS A 1 13.92 -14.47 -12.57
CA LYS A 1 12.57 -14.52 -13.19
C LYS A 1 11.95 -13.14 -13.06
N ASP A 2 11.50 -12.56 -14.17
CA ASP A 2 10.78 -11.30 -14.14
C ASP A 2 9.35 -11.54 -13.63
N PHE A 3 8.92 -10.71 -12.68
CA PHE A 3 7.54 -10.64 -12.25
C PHE A 3 6.84 -9.56 -13.06
N PHE A 4 5.70 -9.89 -13.63
CA PHE A 4 4.85 -8.94 -14.33
C PHE A 4 3.44 -8.98 -13.73
N TYR A 5 2.84 -7.81 -13.58
CA TYR A 5 1.45 -7.64 -13.21
C TYR A 5 0.69 -7.01 -14.39
N TYR A 6 -0.33 -6.23 -14.17
CA TYR A 6 -0.97 -5.46 -15.24
C TYR A 6 -0.13 -4.22 -15.60
N PRO A 7 -0.19 -3.72 -16.84
CA PRO A 7 0.37 -2.42 -17.19
C PRO A 7 -0.11 -1.33 -16.22
N ILE A 8 0.78 -0.40 -15.86
CA ILE A 8 0.50 0.60 -14.83
C ILE A 8 -0.68 1.50 -15.21
N ASP A 9 -0.82 1.81 -16.48
CA ASP A 9 -1.92 2.61 -17.04
C ASP A 9 -3.26 1.87 -17.09
N GLU A 10 -3.30 0.56 -16.87
CA GLU A 10 -4.54 -0.22 -16.76
C GLU A 10 -5.05 -0.30 -15.30
N ILE A 11 -4.19 -0.05 -14.32
CA ILE A 11 -4.56 -0.09 -12.90
C ILE A 11 -4.75 1.31 -12.30
N LEU A 12 -4.26 2.35 -12.95
CA LEU A 12 -4.41 3.74 -12.55
C LEU A 12 -5.57 4.38 -13.32
N SER A 13 -6.47 5.06 -12.61
CA SER A 13 -7.35 6.04 -13.25
C SER A 13 -6.57 7.28 -13.67
N ASP A 14 -7.12 8.06 -14.59
CA ASP A 14 -6.53 9.34 -15.02
C ASP A 14 -6.28 10.27 -13.81
N GLU A 15 -7.21 10.30 -12.84
CA GLU A 15 -7.06 11.06 -11.60
C GLU A 15 -5.81 10.64 -10.82
N LEU A 16 -5.60 9.34 -10.59
CA LEU A 16 -4.45 8.83 -9.86
C LEU A 16 -3.15 9.01 -10.62
N TYR A 17 -3.18 8.85 -11.94
CA TYR A 17 -2.01 9.04 -12.80
C TYR A 17 -1.46 10.47 -12.72
N CYS A 18 -2.34 11.46 -12.71
CA CYS A 18 -1.97 12.88 -12.62
C CYS A 18 -1.73 13.38 -11.19
N SER A 19 -2.10 12.61 -10.15
CA SER A 19 -2.07 13.08 -8.77
C SER A 19 -0.85 12.59 -8.01
N ILE A 20 -0.44 13.40 -7.01
CA ILE A 20 0.46 13.00 -5.93
C ILE A 20 -0.34 13.13 -4.63
N THR A 21 -0.22 12.15 -3.74
CA THR A 21 -0.90 12.20 -2.45
C THR A 21 -0.44 13.41 -1.63
N LYS A 22 -1.40 14.10 -1.03
CA LYS A 22 -1.19 15.16 -0.03
C LYS A 22 -1.85 14.78 1.28
N GLY A 23 -2.23 13.50 1.41
CA GLY A 23 -2.89 12.96 2.57
C GLY A 23 -2.01 12.98 3.81
N ASN A 24 -2.64 12.74 4.95
CA ASN A 24 -1.97 12.60 6.25
C ASN A 24 -2.60 11.45 7.04
N ASN A 25 -2.89 10.34 6.36
CA ASN A 25 -3.49 9.17 6.96
C ASN A 25 -2.64 7.93 6.70
N ILE A 26 -2.87 6.88 7.49
CA ILE A 26 -2.28 5.56 7.32
C ILE A 26 -3.36 4.62 6.78
N ILE A 27 -3.08 3.90 5.70
CA ILE A 27 -3.90 2.77 5.23
C ILE A 27 -3.16 1.47 5.55
N ILE A 28 -3.85 0.51 6.18
CA ILE A 28 -3.29 -0.79 6.56
C ILE A 28 -4.04 -1.91 5.84
N GLY A 29 -3.30 -2.70 5.05
CA GLY A 29 -3.88 -3.81 4.29
C GLY A 29 -4.80 -3.36 3.15
N ASN A 30 -5.55 -4.33 2.64
CA ASN A 30 -6.51 -4.12 1.54
C ASN A 30 -7.78 -4.97 1.67
N SER A 31 -7.84 -5.87 2.66
CA SER A 31 -8.95 -6.81 2.84
C SER A 31 -8.99 -7.37 4.26
N SER A 32 -10.08 -8.00 4.63
CA SER A 32 -10.21 -8.74 5.90
C SER A 32 -9.60 -10.15 5.83
N SER A 33 -8.46 -10.30 5.16
CA SER A 33 -7.71 -11.55 5.16
C SER A 33 -6.77 -11.63 6.37
N PRO A 34 -6.76 -12.77 7.13
CA PRO A 34 -5.78 -12.99 8.19
C PRO A 34 -4.32 -12.90 7.73
N THR A 35 -4.06 -13.18 6.43
CA THR A 35 -2.73 -13.04 5.81
C THR A 35 -2.21 -11.61 5.80
N GLY A 36 -3.09 -10.61 6.00
CA GLY A 36 -2.73 -9.20 6.12
C GLY A 36 -1.98 -8.84 7.41
N ASN A 37 -1.91 -9.76 8.41
CA ASN A 37 -1.17 -9.60 9.67
C ASN A 37 -1.46 -8.28 10.41
N HIS A 38 -2.71 -7.81 10.37
CA HIS A 38 -3.12 -6.50 10.90
C HIS A 38 -2.73 -6.31 12.37
N LEU A 39 -2.85 -7.35 13.20
CA LEU A 39 -2.51 -7.28 14.64
C LEU A 39 -1.06 -6.88 14.87
N SER A 40 -0.14 -7.53 14.18
CA SER A 40 1.29 -7.23 14.29
C SER A 40 1.61 -5.78 13.92
N ILE A 41 0.93 -5.26 12.89
CA ILE A 41 1.06 -3.85 12.48
C ILE A 41 0.49 -2.93 13.55
N PHE A 42 -0.70 -3.26 14.12
CA PHE A 42 -1.34 -2.47 15.17
C PHE A 42 -0.47 -2.38 16.42
N GLU A 43 0.09 -3.52 16.87
CA GLU A 43 1.01 -3.56 18.00
C GLU A 43 2.21 -2.65 17.79
N ARG A 44 2.80 -2.71 16.61
CA ARG A 44 3.94 -1.88 16.24
C ARG A 44 3.60 -0.39 16.22
N LEU A 45 2.51 0.01 15.59
CA LEU A 45 2.06 1.41 15.57
C LEU A 45 1.71 1.93 16.97
N LYS A 46 1.11 1.09 17.81
CA LYS A 46 0.81 1.42 19.21
C LYS A 46 2.10 1.65 20.02
N MET A 47 3.09 0.76 19.87
CA MET A 47 4.40 0.93 20.54
C MET A 47 5.13 2.19 20.08
N LEU A 48 5.00 2.58 18.82
CA LEU A 48 5.58 3.81 18.28
C LEU A 48 4.85 5.07 18.76
N GLY A 49 3.65 4.94 19.35
CA GLY A 49 2.89 6.09 19.84
C GLY A 49 2.41 7.02 18.72
N VAL A 50 2.10 6.49 17.54
CA VAL A 50 1.62 7.28 16.40
C VAL A 50 0.27 7.87 16.72
N ASN A 51 0.22 9.19 16.96
CA ASN A 51 -0.98 9.88 17.44
C ASN A 51 -1.50 11.00 16.53
N ASP A 52 -0.81 11.32 15.42
CA ASP A 52 -1.14 12.48 14.60
C ASP A 52 -1.88 12.11 13.30
N LYS A 53 -2.01 10.82 12.99
CA LYS A 53 -2.65 10.33 11.78
C LYS A 53 -3.89 9.49 12.11
N LYS A 54 -4.90 9.54 11.24
CA LYS A 54 -5.98 8.55 11.24
C LYS A 54 -5.49 7.25 10.60
N ILE A 55 -6.01 6.15 11.10
CA ILE A 55 -5.69 4.80 10.62
C ILE A 55 -6.94 4.24 9.96
N PHE A 56 -6.83 3.91 8.70
CA PHE A 56 -7.89 3.28 7.90
C PHE A 56 -7.52 1.84 7.57
N VAL A 57 -8.48 0.95 7.74
CA VAL A 57 -8.28 -0.48 7.47
C VAL A 57 -9.41 -0.96 6.55
N PRO A 58 -9.12 -1.21 5.26
CA PRO A 58 -10.08 -1.80 4.34
C PRO A 58 -10.42 -3.24 4.74
N LEU A 59 -11.68 -3.49 5.09
CA LEU A 59 -12.22 -4.77 5.56
C LEU A 59 -13.52 -5.16 4.84
N SER A 60 -13.78 -4.56 3.67
CA SER A 60 -15.03 -4.71 2.93
C SER A 60 -15.20 -6.10 2.28
N TYR A 61 -14.11 -6.86 2.13
CA TYR A 61 -14.17 -8.21 1.59
C TYR A 61 -13.18 -9.15 2.29
N GLY A 62 -13.46 -10.45 2.25
CA GLY A 62 -12.67 -11.50 2.91
C GLY A 62 -13.44 -12.15 4.07
N ASN A 63 -12.78 -12.42 5.18
CA ASN A 63 -13.35 -13.11 6.33
C ASN A 63 -14.06 -12.13 7.29
N MET A 64 -15.39 -12.19 7.37
CA MET A 64 -16.20 -11.28 8.19
C MET A 64 -15.93 -11.43 9.70
N ASN A 65 -15.66 -12.63 10.20
CA ASN A 65 -15.33 -12.83 11.61
C ASN A 65 -14.00 -12.18 11.95
N TYR A 66 -13.02 -12.30 11.06
CA TYR A 66 -11.74 -11.63 11.18
C TYR A 66 -11.90 -10.10 11.09
N ALA A 67 -12.73 -9.61 10.16
CA ALA A 67 -13.04 -8.19 10.06
C ALA A 67 -13.63 -7.62 11.37
N ASN A 68 -14.59 -8.34 11.99
CA ASN A 68 -15.18 -7.94 13.27
C ASN A 68 -14.14 -7.90 14.39
N TYR A 69 -13.28 -8.92 14.45
CA TYR A 69 -12.20 -9.00 15.42
C TYR A 69 -11.20 -7.85 15.26
N ILE A 70 -10.71 -7.61 14.04
CA ILE A 70 -9.75 -6.54 13.73
C ILE A 70 -10.34 -5.15 14.01
N SER A 71 -11.62 -4.93 13.67
CA SER A 71 -12.30 -3.66 13.98
C SER A 71 -12.29 -3.40 15.48
N LYS A 72 -12.69 -4.38 16.30
CA LYS A 72 -12.71 -4.25 17.75
C LYS A 72 -11.33 -3.98 18.35
N VAL A 73 -10.30 -4.69 17.88
CA VAL A 73 -8.93 -4.48 18.38
C VAL A 73 -8.40 -3.12 17.94
N GLY A 74 -8.67 -2.71 16.70
CA GLY A 74 -8.26 -1.39 16.19
C GLY A 74 -8.87 -0.25 16.98
N GLU A 75 -10.16 -0.33 17.31
CA GLU A 75 -10.85 0.64 18.18
C GLU A 75 -10.23 0.69 19.59
N GLN A 76 -9.89 -0.46 20.16
CA GLN A 76 -9.21 -0.52 21.47
C GLN A 76 -7.80 0.10 21.45
N TYR A 77 -7.06 -0.03 20.35
CA TYR A 77 -5.69 0.46 20.26
C TYR A 77 -5.62 1.94 19.90
N PHE A 78 -6.49 2.42 19.03
CA PHE A 78 -6.36 3.73 18.41
C PHE A 78 -7.58 4.66 18.67
N GLY A 79 -8.64 4.15 19.30
CA GLY A 79 -9.84 4.91 19.64
C GLY A 79 -10.44 5.61 18.43
N ARG A 80 -10.72 6.90 18.55
CA ARG A 80 -11.37 7.72 17.50
C ARG A 80 -10.53 7.89 16.22
N LYS A 81 -9.27 7.49 16.22
CA LYS A 81 -8.40 7.57 15.04
C LYS A 81 -8.49 6.34 14.15
N PHE A 82 -9.06 5.26 14.67
CA PHE A 82 -9.28 4.04 13.91
C PHE A 82 -10.55 4.12 13.07
N ASN A 83 -10.46 3.68 11.82
CA ASN A 83 -11.56 3.65 10.87
C ASN A 83 -11.55 2.34 10.10
N ALA A 84 -12.46 1.43 10.45
CA ALA A 84 -12.69 0.21 9.66
C ALA A 84 -13.56 0.54 8.45
N ILE A 85 -13.06 0.30 7.24
CA ILE A 85 -13.83 0.46 6.01
C ILE A 85 -14.51 -0.88 5.71
N ARG A 86 -15.80 -0.95 5.99
CA ARG A 86 -16.60 -2.18 5.89
C ARG A 86 -17.40 -2.27 4.60
N ASP A 87 -17.72 -1.14 4.00
CA ASP A 87 -18.53 -1.05 2.80
C ASP A 87 -17.64 -1.01 1.55
N PHE A 88 -18.17 -1.53 0.45
CA PHE A 88 -17.51 -1.43 -0.84
C PHE A 88 -17.57 0.03 -1.32
N MET A 89 -16.46 0.55 -1.77
CA MET A 89 -16.36 1.89 -2.36
C MET A 89 -16.41 1.79 -3.89
N PRO A 90 -17.21 2.63 -4.57
CA PRO A 90 -17.05 2.86 -5.99
C PRO A 90 -15.63 3.32 -6.34
N LEU A 91 -15.17 3.06 -7.57
CA LEU A 91 -13.77 3.33 -7.96
C LEU A 91 -13.35 4.78 -7.70
N GLU A 92 -14.21 5.74 -8.01
CA GLU A 92 -13.92 7.17 -7.81
C GLU A 92 -13.73 7.53 -6.32
N GLU A 93 -14.57 6.99 -5.45
CA GLU A 93 -14.43 7.17 -3.99
C GLU A 93 -13.18 6.47 -3.47
N TYR A 94 -12.87 5.29 -3.99
CA TYR A 94 -11.67 4.54 -3.63
C TYR A 94 -10.39 5.30 -4.02
N ASN A 95 -10.37 5.94 -5.19
CA ASN A 95 -9.25 6.78 -5.61
C ASN A 95 -9.04 7.97 -4.66
N LYS A 96 -10.12 8.67 -4.29
CA LYS A 96 -10.06 9.76 -3.30
C LYS A 96 -9.60 9.26 -1.94
N PHE A 97 -10.05 8.07 -1.55
CA PHE A 97 -9.61 7.41 -0.31
C PHE A 97 -8.11 7.13 -0.33
N LEU A 98 -7.55 6.58 -1.42
CA LEU A 98 -6.11 6.35 -1.55
C LEU A 98 -5.32 7.67 -1.49
N LEU A 99 -5.78 8.73 -2.16
CA LEU A 99 -5.14 10.04 -2.13
C LEU A 99 -5.22 10.74 -0.76
N SER A 100 -6.07 10.27 0.15
CA SER A 100 -6.15 10.79 1.52
C SER A 100 -5.04 10.29 2.44
N ALA A 101 -4.25 9.31 2.02
CA ALA A 101 -3.19 8.69 2.80
C ALA A 101 -1.81 8.96 2.19
N ASP A 102 -0.82 9.10 3.04
CA ASP A 102 0.59 9.22 2.68
C ASP A 102 1.43 8.01 3.14
N VAL A 103 0.85 7.13 3.98
CA VAL A 103 1.50 5.92 4.48
C VAL A 103 0.61 4.71 4.21
N PHE A 104 1.21 3.67 3.62
CA PHE A 104 0.54 2.42 3.27
C PHE A 104 1.34 1.24 3.85
N ILE A 105 0.68 0.37 4.63
CA ILE A 105 1.35 -0.72 5.34
C ILE A 105 0.68 -2.05 4.99
N TYR A 106 1.46 -2.99 4.47
CA TYR A 106 1.00 -4.32 4.08
C TYR A 106 1.82 -5.39 4.80
N GLY A 107 1.17 -6.15 5.68
CA GLY A 107 1.80 -7.22 6.47
C GLY A 107 1.80 -8.59 5.80
N ASN A 108 1.42 -8.70 4.55
CA ASN A 108 1.34 -9.96 3.82
C ASN A 108 2.75 -10.55 3.58
N TRP A 109 2.91 -11.85 3.84
CA TRP A 109 4.19 -12.56 3.62
C TRP A 109 4.38 -13.04 2.18
N ARG A 110 3.40 -12.87 1.34
CA ARG A 110 3.41 -13.26 -0.08
C ARG A 110 2.82 -12.16 -0.95
N GLN A 111 2.83 -12.37 -2.24
CA GLN A 111 2.39 -11.41 -3.27
C GLN A 111 0.87 -11.19 -3.23
N GLU A 112 0.40 -10.40 -2.28
CA GLU A 112 -0.98 -9.94 -2.17
C GLU A 112 -1.01 -8.42 -2.29
N ALA A 113 -2.19 -7.86 -2.60
CA ALA A 113 -2.41 -6.41 -2.74
C ALA A 113 -1.53 -5.70 -3.80
N VAL A 114 -1.02 -6.43 -4.80
CA VAL A 114 -0.05 -5.89 -5.77
C VAL A 114 -0.54 -4.59 -6.42
N GLY A 115 -1.78 -4.56 -6.92
CA GLY A 115 -2.36 -3.35 -7.51
C GLY A 115 -2.34 -2.15 -6.55
N ASN A 116 -2.75 -2.36 -5.30
CA ASN A 116 -2.75 -1.31 -4.28
C ASN A 116 -1.33 -0.83 -3.94
N ILE A 117 -0.36 -1.74 -3.87
CA ILE A 117 1.05 -1.40 -3.66
C ILE A 117 1.58 -0.54 -4.80
N LEU A 118 1.29 -0.92 -6.05
CA LEU A 118 1.72 -0.15 -7.24
C LEU A 118 1.08 1.24 -7.28
N ILE A 119 -0.22 1.33 -7.02
CA ILE A 119 -0.92 2.62 -6.94
C ILE A 119 -0.31 3.49 -5.85
N ALA A 120 -0.14 2.96 -4.63
CA ALA A 120 0.43 3.70 -3.51
C ALA A 120 1.83 4.24 -3.81
N LEU A 121 2.71 3.43 -4.42
CA LEU A 121 4.05 3.86 -4.85
C LEU A 121 3.99 4.93 -5.94
N PHE A 122 3.04 4.81 -6.88
CA PHE A 122 2.90 5.73 -8.02
C PHE A 122 2.40 7.10 -7.59
N ILE A 123 1.42 7.15 -6.66
CA ILE A 123 0.90 8.42 -6.14
C ILE A 123 1.81 9.07 -5.09
N GLY A 124 2.97 8.50 -4.81
CA GLY A 124 3.96 9.06 -3.89
C GLY A 124 3.73 8.72 -2.42
N GLY A 125 2.94 7.70 -2.13
CA GLY A 125 2.78 7.16 -0.78
C GLY A 125 4.03 6.40 -0.31
N LYS A 126 4.32 6.46 0.98
CA LYS A 126 5.30 5.60 1.64
C LYS A 126 4.72 4.22 1.84
N VAL A 127 5.30 3.23 1.19
CA VAL A 127 4.85 1.84 1.27
C VAL A 127 5.80 1.03 2.16
N PHE A 128 5.23 0.36 3.16
CA PHE A 128 5.91 -0.58 4.04
C PHE A 128 5.39 -2.00 3.80
N LEU A 129 6.29 -2.93 3.55
CA LEU A 129 5.99 -4.36 3.39
C LEU A 129 6.66 -5.18 4.48
N ASP A 130 6.06 -6.32 4.84
CA ASP A 130 6.74 -7.31 5.68
C ASP A 130 8.02 -7.82 4.98
N GLU A 131 9.08 -8.06 5.74
CA GLU A 131 10.38 -8.53 5.24
C GLU A 131 10.29 -9.88 4.53
N LYS A 132 9.30 -10.68 4.86
CA LYS A 132 9.04 -11.99 4.21
C LYS A 132 8.34 -11.82 2.86
N ASN A 133 7.81 -10.63 2.55
CA ASN A 133 7.16 -10.41 1.27
C ASN A 133 8.21 -10.31 0.15
N PRO A 134 8.19 -11.21 -0.84
CA PRO A 134 9.18 -11.21 -1.91
C PRO A 134 9.15 -9.95 -2.77
N LEU A 135 8.04 -9.20 -2.79
CA LEU A 135 7.94 -7.93 -3.50
C LEU A 135 8.84 -6.86 -2.89
N LEU A 136 9.12 -6.89 -1.58
CA LEU A 136 10.01 -5.92 -0.95
C LEU A 136 11.41 -5.96 -1.57
N LYS A 137 12.01 -7.16 -1.62
CA LYS A 137 13.30 -7.33 -2.24
C LYS A 137 13.26 -7.03 -3.74
N PHE A 138 12.26 -7.53 -4.45
CA PHE A 138 12.11 -7.32 -5.89
C PHE A 138 12.07 -5.82 -6.24
N TYR A 139 11.28 -5.02 -5.52
CA TYR A 139 11.16 -3.59 -5.80
C TYR A 139 12.38 -2.79 -5.33
N LYS A 140 13.01 -3.14 -4.20
CA LYS A 140 14.28 -2.54 -3.78
C LYS A 140 15.39 -2.81 -4.81
N ASP A 141 15.50 -4.02 -5.33
CA ASP A 141 16.48 -4.39 -6.37
C ASP A 141 16.26 -3.63 -7.70
N LYS A 142 15.03 -3.19 -7.99
CA LYS A 142 14.72 -2.32 -9.14
C LYS A 142 14.97 -0.84 -8.88
N GLY A 143 15.34 -0.47 -7.65
CA GLY A 143 15.63 0.91 -7.25
C GLY A 143 14.41 1.72 -6.82
N LEU A 144 13.26 1.08 -6.56
CA LEU A 144 12.11 1.74 -5.97
C LEU A 144 12.37 2.12 -4.51
N VAL A 145 11.90 3.28 -4.11
CA VAL A 145 11.89 3.72 -2.71
C VAL A 145 10.68 3.08 -2.04
N ILE A 146 10.95 2.00 -1.33
CA ILE A 146 9.99 1.18 -0.58
C ILE A 146 10.66 0.65 0.69
N PHE A 147 9.92 0.43 1.75
CA PHE A 147 10.43 0.16 3.07
C PHE A 147 9.98 -1.21 3.60
N GLY A 148 10.82 -1.82 4.43
CA GLY A 148 10.43 -2.96 5.25
C GLY A 148 9.72 -2.51 6.54
N LEU A 149 8.94 -3.40 7.15
CA LEU A 149 8.32 -3.11 8.45
C LEU A 149 9.36 -2.85 9.55
N ASN A 150 10.58 -3.40 9.44
CA ASN A 150 11.68 -3.11 10.35
C ASN A 150 12.16 -1.65 10.26
N GLU A 151 11.90 -0.96 9.15
CA GLU A 151 12.22 0.46 8.94
C GLU A 151 11.07 1.39 9.43
N LEU A 152 9.97 0.83 9.97
CA LEU A 152 8.84 1.60 10.47
C LEU A 152 9.19 2.26 11.81
N THR A 153 9.35 3.57 11.79
CA THR A 153 9.65 4.44 12.93
C THR A 153 8.75 5.65 12.91
N VAL A 154 8.69 6.42 14.00
CA VAL A 154 7.94 7.68 14.02
C VAL A 154 8.43 8.61 12.91
N GLY A 155 9.75 8.76 12.76
CA GLY A 155 10.34 9.61 11.71
C GLY A 155 9.99 9.14 10.30
N SER A 156 9.99 7.81 10.04
CA SER A 156 9.63 7.29 8.72
C SER A 156 8.13 7.46 8.40
N ILE A 157 7.27 7.56 9.41
CA ILE A 157 5.82 7.79 9.24
C ILE A 157 5.53 9.28 9.00
N ILE A 158 6.25 10.18 9.65
CA ILE A 158 5.98 11.62 9.57
C ILE A 158 6.60 12.24 8.30
N ASN A 159 7.83 11.87 7.97
CA ASN A 159 8.55 12.44 6.83
C ASN A 159 8.00 11.88 5.51
N GLN A 160 7.53 12.73 4.63
CA GLN A 160 7.06 12.35 3.29
C GLN A 160 8.24 12.02 2.35
N LEU A 161 7.96 11.33 1.25
CA LEU A 161 8.93 11.15 0.17
C LEU A 161 9.21 12.51 -0.50
N SER A 162 10.44 12.72 -0.89
CA SER A 162 10.83 13.88 -1.70
C SER A 162 10.26 13.77 -3.12
N SER A 163 10.12 14.90 -3.80
CA SER A 163 9.68 14.93 -5.20
C SER A 163 10.58 14.08 -6.13
N ASN A 164 11.89 14.00 -5.84
CA ASN A 164 12.82 13.18 -6.61
C ASN A 164 12.59 11.68 -6.40
N GLU A 165 12.30 11.24 -5.16
CA GLU A 165 11.97 9.85 -4.86
C GLU A 165 10.64 9.42 -5.52
N ILE A 166 9.63 10.30 -5.49
CA ILE A 166 8.35 10.05 -6.16
C ILE A 166 8.54 9.95 -7.67
N ALA A 167 9.27 10.89 -8.29
CA ALA A 167 9.57 10.88 -9.72
C ALA A 167 10.36 9.62 -10.13
N ASN A 168 11.32 9.20 -9.30
CA ASN A 168 12.08 7.96 -9.50
C ASN A 168 11.15 6.73 -9.47
N ASN A 169 10.27 6.61 -8.46
CA ASN A 169 9.32 5.51 -8.36
C ASN A 169 8.42 5.45 -9.60
N ARG A 170 7.84 6.58 -10.02
CA ARG A 170 7.01 6.66 -11.23
C ARG A 170 7.75 6.22 -12.49
N LYS A 171 8.97 6.71 -12.68
CA LYS A 171 9.82 6.34 -13.83
C LYS A 171 10.07 4.83 -13.87
N ILE A 172 10.43 4.23 -12.74
CA ILE A 172 10.71 2.79 -12.66
C ILE A 172 9.43 1.98 -12.91
N LEU A 173 8.31 2.35 -12.29
CA LEU A 173 7.03 1.66 -12.47
C LEU A 173 6.56 1.71 -13.92
N ASN A 174 6.65 2.87 -14.58
CA ASN A 174 6.33 3.00 -16.00
C ASN A 174 7.24 2.12 -16.89
N ASN A 175 8.51 1.94 -16.52
CA ASN A 175 9.43 1.10 -17.28
C ASN A 175 9.15 -0.42 -17.09
N ILE A 176 8.89 -0.86 -15.86
CA ILE A 176 8.74 -2.31 -15.57
C ILE A 176 7.32 -2.82 -15.84
N TYR A 177 6.33 -1.94 -15.83
CA TYR A 177 4.91 -2.28 -16.04
C TYR A 177 4.30 -1.52 -17.23
N SER A 178 5.10 -1.27 -18.29
CA SER A 178 4.58 -0.71 -19.54
C SER A 178 3.92 -1.77 -20.42
N LYS A 179 3.02 -1.34 -21.32
CA LYS A 179 2.44 -2.20 -22.35
C LYS A 179 3.51 -2.78 -23.28
N GLU A 180 4.50 -1.97 -23.64
CA GLU A 180 5.62 -2.39 -24.49
C GLU A 180 6.42 -3.54 -23.83
N ARG A 181 6.67 -3.42 -22.50
CA ARG A 181 7.34 -4.47 -21.74
C ARG A 181 6.51 -5.75 -21.71
N LEU A 182 5.19 -5.65 -21.53
CA LEU A 182 4.29 -6.79 -21.56
C LEU A 182 4.35 -7.49 -22.94
N TYR A 183 4.23 -6.74 -24.03
CA TYR A 183 4.34 -7.28 -25.38
C TYR A 183 5.68 -7.96 -25.65
N TYR A 184 6.78 -7.37 -25.18
CA TYR A 184 8.10 -7.98 -25.28
C TYR A 184 8.16 -9.31 -24.53
N LEU A 185 7.68 -9.38 -23.30
CA LEU A 185 7.67 -10.60 -22.49
C LEU A 185 6.81 -11.71 -23.11
N ILE A 186 5.64 -11.36 -23.66
CA ILE A 186 4.80 -12.32 -24.38
C ILE A 186 5.56 -12.88 -25.59
N LYS A 187 6.11 -12.02 -26.45
CA LYS A 187 6.82 -12.45 -27.66
C LYS A 187 8.09 -13.26 -27.41
N SER A 188 8.76 -13.01 -26.28
CA SER A 188 10.02 -13.73 -25.94
C SER A 188 9.79 -15.09 -25.29
N ASN A 189 8.56 -15.44 -24.89
CA ASN A 189 8.22 -16.70 -24.24
C ASN A 189 7.31 -17.59 -25.08
N PHE A 190 6.94 -17.17 -26.28
CA PHE A 190 6.20 -17.90 -27.30
C PHE A 190 6.90 -17.80 -28.66
#